data_bbcce5cb4c02721c010634cdf3edee85
#
_entry.id   bbcce5cb4c02721c010634cdf3edee85
#
_cell.length_a   1.000
_cell.length_b   1.000
_cell.length_c   1.000
_cell.angle_alpha   90.00
_cell.angle_beta   90.00
_cell.angle_gamma   90.00
#
_symmetry.space_group_name_H-M   'P 1'
#
loop_
_entity.id
_entity.type
_entity.pdbx_description
1 polymer ?
#
loop_
_entity_poly.entity_id
_entity_poly.type
_entity_poly.pdbx_seq_one_letter_code
_entity_poly.pdbx_strand_id
1 'polypeptide(L)'
;MELNERASRVTLLLMDCDGVLTDGRLYFGPTGEELKVFHARDGEGIVAWNKAGFRSGIISGRNSPIVEMRAKQLGIEFIRQGRKDKAVALAEIL
;
A
#
# COMPACT_ATOMS: atom_id res chain seq x y z
N MET A 1 -24.83 13.16 4.10
CA MET A 1 -23.99 13.18 2.90
C MET A 1 -24.10 11.85 2.18
N GLU A 2 -24.41 11.87 0.92
CA GLU A 2 -24.54 10.67 0.11
C GLU A 2 -23.17 10.01 -0.13
N LEU A 3 -23.18 8.70 -0.38
CA LEU A 3 -21.96 7.92 -0.60
C LEU A 3 -21.13 8.48 -1.76
N ASN A 4 -21.78 8.85 -2.87
CA ASN A 4 -21.08 9.41 -4.05
C ASN A 4 -20.38 10.72 -3.73
N GLU A 5 -20.98 11.58 -2.92
CA GLU A 5 -20.35 12.83 -2.49
C GLU A 5 -19.13 12.57 -1.60
N ARG A 6 -19.24 11.59 -0.68
CA ARG A 6 -18.11 11.19 0.16
C ARG A 6 -16.97 10.65 -0.66
N ALA A 7 -17.27 9.76 -1.61
CA ALA A 7 -16.25 9.16 -2.47
C ALA A 7 -15.54 10.20 -3.32
N SER A 8 -16.24 11.23 -3.81
CA SER A 8 -15.64 12.30 -4.61
C SER A 8 -14.68 13.19 -3.84
N ARG A 9 -14.72 13.15 -2.50
CA ARG A 9 -13.82 13.93 -1.63
C ARG A 9 -12.59 13.16 -1.18
N VAL A 10 -12.48 11.87 -1.52
CA VAL A 10 -11.31 11.07 -1.18
C VAL A 10 -10.12 11.51 -2.02
N THR A 11 -9.05 11.93 -1.37
CA THR A 11 -7.82 12.37 -2.03
C THR A 11 -6.60 11.54 -1.61
N LEU A 12 -6.71 10.77 -0.54
CA LEU A 12 -5.66 9.90 -0.02
C LEU A 12 -6.21 8.49 0.14
N LEU A 13 -5.53 7.52 -0.49
CA LEU A 13 -5.83 6.11 -0.38
C LEU A 13 -4.74 5.44 0.44
N LEU A 14 -5.09 4.92 1.62
CA LEU A 14 -4.20 4.16 2.47
C LEU A 14 -4.58 2.68 2.42
N MET A 15 -3.59 1.82 2.25
CA MET A 15 -3.79 0.39 2.03
C MET A 15 -2.96 -0.43 3.00
N ASP A 16 -3.51 -1.57 3.43
CA ASP A 16 -2.72 -2.66 3.95
C ASP A 16 -1.97 -3.33 2.77
N CYS A 17 -0.96 -4.12 3.06
CA CYS A 17 -0.17 -4.76 2.01
C CYS A 17 -0.60 -6.21 1.77
N ASP A 18 -0.45 -7.08 2.79
CA ASP A 18 -0.70 -8.51 2.62
C ASP A 18 -2.20 -8.78 2.42
N GLY A 19 -2.53 -9.45 1.32
CA GLY A 19 -3.91 -9.75 0.93
C GLY A 19 -4.64 -8.58 0.26
N VAL A 20 -4.04 -7.40 0.18
CA VAL A 20 -4.58 -6.21 -0.51
C VAL A 20 -3.76 -5.92 -1.75
N LEU A 21 -2.47 -5.58 -1.61
CA LEU A 21 -1.55 -5.41 -2.74
C LEU A 21 -0.95 -6.73 -3.22
N THR A 22 -0.79 -7.69 -2.32
CA THR A 22 -0.31 -9.04 -2.63
C THR A 22 -1.46 -10.02 -2.60
N ASP A 23 -1.18 -11.28 -2.99
CA ASP A 23 -2.15 -12.37 -2.88
C ASP A 23 -2.28 -12.94 -1.45
N GLY A 24 -1.59 -12.36 -0.49
CA GLY A 24 -1.59 -12.77 0.91
C GLY A 24 -0.69 -13.95 1.23
N ARG A 25 -0.10 -14.59 0.23
CA ARG A 25 0.80 -15.72 0.44
C ARG A 25 2.17 -15.26 0.88
N LEU A 26 2.79 -16.05 1.73
CA LEU A 26 4.12 -15.78 2.25
C LEU A 26 5.07 -16.89 1.78
N TYR A 27 6.13 -16.51 1.09
CA TYR A 27 7.15 -17.44 0.59
C TYR A 27 8.45 -17.17 1.34
N PHE A 28 8.93 -18.16 2.09
CA PHE A 28 10.14 -18.04 2.89
C PHE A 28 11.24 -18.95 2.37
N GLY A 29 12.44 -18.41 2.22
CA GLY A 29 13.67 -19.15 1.98
C GLY A 29 14.54 -19.21 3.23
N PRO A 30 15.76 -19.78 3.12
CA PRO A 30 16.67 -19.90 4.26
C PRO A 30 17.06 -18.57 4.92
N THR A 31 16.98 -17.48 4.18
CA THR A 31 17.36 -16.12 4.64
C THR A 31 16.15 -15.26 4.99
N GLY A 32 14.94 -15.82 5.00
CA GLY A 32 13.70 -15.11 5.27
C GLY A 32 12.77 -15.05 4.07
N GLU A 33 11.94 -14.02 4.00
CA GLU A 33 10.99 -13.84 2.90
C GLU A 33 11.71 -13.49 1.60
N GLU A 34 11.46 -14.25 0.53
CA GLU A 34 12.13 -14.09 -0.74
C GLU A 34 11.20 -13.72 -1.91
N LEU A 35 9.88 -13.92 -1.76
CA LEU A 35 8.94 -13.71 -2.86
C LEU A 35 7.59 -13.21 -2.37
N LYS A 36 7.05 -12.23 -3.10
CA LYS A 36 5.65 -11.80 -3.00
C LYS A 36 5.06 -11.68 -4.40
N VAL A 37 3.75 -11.93 -4.51
CA VAL A 37 3.02 -11.85 -5.77
C VAL A 37 2.12 -10.62 -5.74
N PHE A 38 2.28 -9.76 -6.74
CA PHE A 38 1.47 -8.56 -6.94
C PHE A 38 0.60 -8.71 -8.20
N HIS A 39 -0.58 -8.12 -8.16
CA HIS A 39 -1.46 -8.10 -9.32
C HIS A 39 -1.18 -6.86 -10.17
N ALA A 40 -0.93 -7.05 -11.46
CA ALA A 40 -0.59 -5.96 -12.37
C ALA A 40 -1.69 -4.89 -12.47
N ARG A 41 -2.95 -5.30 -12.44
CA ARG A 41 -4.10 -4.37 -12.52
C ARG A 41 -4.18 -3.45 -11.31
N ASP A 42 -3.88 -3.97 -10.13
CA ASP A 42 -3.84 -3.15 -8.91
C ASP A 42 -2.76 -2.07 -9.04
N GLY A 43 -1.60 -2.44 -9.57
CA GLY A 43 -0.52 -1.49 -9.85
C GLY A 43 -0.94 -0.41 -10.84
N GLU A 44 -1.59 -0.78 -11.93
CA GLU A 44 -2.10 0.17 -12.93
C GLU A 44 -3.11 1.14 -12.31
N GLY A 45 -4.02 0.64 -11.47
CA GLY A 45 -5.00 1.47 -10.77
C GLY A 45 -4.35 2.48 -9.83
N ILE A 46 -3.33 2.08 -9.09
CA ILE A 46 -2.60 2.96 -8.17
C ILE A 46 -1.84 4.04 -8.94
N VAL A 47 -1.17 3.68 -10.04
CA VAL A 47 -0.46 4.65 -10.89
C VAL A 47 -1.44 5.66 -11.46
N ALA A 48 -2.61 5.22 -11.94
CA ALA A 48 -3.63 6.11 -12.47
C ALA A 48 -4.16 7.07 -11.38
N TRP A 49 -4.38 6.57 -10.16
CA TRP A 49 -4.79 7.37 -9.01
C TRP A 49 -3.77 8.48 -8.71
N ASN A 50 -2.49 8.11 -8.64
CA ASN A 50 -1.42 9.08 -8.37
C ASN A 50 -1.28 10.11 -9.49
N LYS A 51 -1.38 9.69 -10.76
CA LYS A 51 -1.31 10.60 -11.91
C LYS A 51 -2.48 11.59 -11.96
N ALA A 52 -3.62 11.21 -11.42
CA ALA A 52 -4.77 12.10 -11.33
C ALA A 52 -4.61 13.20 -10.27
N GLY A 53 -3.48 13.23 -9.56
CA GLY A 53 -3.18 14.22 -8.54
C GLY A 53 -3.57 13.81 -7.13
N PHE A 54 -4.00 12.56 -6.94
CA PHE A 54 -4.34 12.03 -5.63
C PHE A 54 -3.13 11.38 -4.97
N ARG A 55 -3.24 11.09 -3.68
CA ARG A 55 -2.13 10.56 -2.88
C ARG A 55 -2.43 9.13 -2.46
N SER A 56 -1.38 8.35 -2.22
CA SER A 56 -1.50 6.97 -1.79
C SER A 56 -0.46 6.62 -0.74
N GLY A 57 -0.76 5.60 0.07
CA GLY A 57 0.14 5.13 1.10
C GLY A 57 -0.11 3.67 1.46
N ILE A 58 0.91 3.05 2.05
CA ILE A 58 0.88 1.70 2.60
C ILE A 58 1.22 1.76 4.08
N ILE A 59 0.44 1.09 4.89
CA ILE A 59 0.74 0.84 6.31
C ILE A 59 0.71 -0.67 6.52
N SER A 60 1.83 -1.25 6.94
CA SER A 60 1.97 -2.70 7.14
C SER A 60 2.65 -3.02 8.45
N GLY A 61 2.22 -4.09 9.10
CA GLY A 61 2.88 -4.63 10.28
C GLY A 61 4.17 -5.38 9.95
N ARG A 62 4.35 -5.82 8.73
CA ARG A 62 5.55 -6.52 8.26
C ARG A 62 6.51 -5.55 7.61
N ASN A 63 7.77 -5.97 7.52
CA ASN A 63 8.82 -5.20 6.86
C ASN A 63 9.39 -6.06 5.72
N SER A 64 9.24 -5.61 4.48
CA SER A 64 9.64 -6.35 3.29
C SER A 64 10.33 -5.41 2.28
N PRO A 65 11.61 -5.66 1.94
CA PRO A 65 12.28 -4.92 0.87
C PRO A 65 11.57 -5.04 -0.48
N ILE A 66 10.90 -6.16 -0.73
CA ILE A 66 10.16 -6.39 -1.97
C ILE A 66 8.97 -5.43 -2.06
N VAL A 67 8.22 -5.27 -0.98
CA VAL A 67 7.10 -4.32 -0.89
C VAL A 67 7.60 -2.89 -1.06
N GLU A 68 8.71 -2.54 -0.41
CA GLU A 68 9.33 -1.22 -0.54
C GLU A 68 9.65 -0.90 -1.99
N MET A 69 10.29 -1.85 -2.69
CA MET A 69 10.65 -1.71 -4.10
C MET A 69 9.41 -1.52 -4.97
N ARG A 70 8.39 -2.38 -4.79
CA ARG A 70 7.16 -2.31 -5.59
C ARG A 70 6.39 -1.02 -5.35
N ALA A 71 6.29 -0.60 -4.10
CA ALA A 71 5.61 0.64 -3.75
C ALA A 71 6.28 1.86 -4.41
N LYS A 72 7.60 1.89 -4.43
CA LYS A 72 8.34 2.95 -5.12
C LYS A 72 8.13 2.92 -6.63
N GLN A 73 8.09 1.73 -7.24
CA GLN A 73 7.78 1.60 -8.67
C GLN A 73 6.40 2.17 -9.02
N LEU A 74 5.43 2.03 -8.12
CA LEU A 74 4.07 2.51 -8.32
C LEU A 74 3.89 3.99 -7.97
N GLY A 75 4.90 4.63 -7.40
CA GLY A 75 4.84 6.03 -6.99
C GLY A 75 4.03 6.25 -5.72
N ILE A 76 3.92 5.25 -4.86
CA ILE A 76 3.22 5.37 -3.58
C ILE A 76 4.03 6.30 -2.67
N GLU A 77 3.40 7.34 -2.17
CA GLU A 77 4.07 8.40 -1.43
C GLU A 77 4.44 7.99 0.00
N PHE A 78 3.49 7.40 0.72
CA PHE A 78 3.68 7.04 2.12
C PHE A 78 3.90 5.54 2.24
N ILE A 79 5.07 5.14 2.72
CA ILE A 79 5.43 3.73 2.91
C ILE A 79 5.83 3.56 4.37
N ARG A 80 4.97 2.93 5.15
CA ARG A 80 5.17 2.68 6.57
C ARG A 80 5.08 1.18 6.84
N GLN A 81 6.22 0.53 6.90
CA GLN A 81 6.35 -0.89 7.17
C GLN A 81 6.87 -1.14 8.58
N GLY A 82 6.66 -2.37 9.10
CA GLY A 82 7.09 -2.76 10.43
C GLY A 82 6.36 -2.03 11.55
N ARG A 83 5.18 -1.52 11.28
CA ARG A 83 4.41 -0.70 12.23
C ARG A 83 3.29 -1.54 12.84
N LYS A 84 3.47 -1.93 14.09
CA LYS A 84 2.48 -2.72 14.83
C LYS A 84 1.24 -1.90 15.19
N ASP A 85 1.43 -0.64 15.50
CA ASP A 85 0.33 0.27 15.80
C ASP A 85 0.01 1.11 14.55
N LYS A 86 -0.97 0.64 13.80
CA LYS A 86 -1.40 1.30 12.56
C LYS A 86 -2.04 2.65 12.80
N ALA A 87 -2.68 2.85 13.95
CA ALA A 87 -3.29 4.13 14.28
C ALA A 87 -2.23 5.22 14.45
N VAL A 88 -1.11 4.91 15.10
CA VAL A 88 0.01 5.85 15.24
C VAL A 88 0.62 6.17 13.89
N ALA A 89 0.84 5.15 13.05
CA ALA A 89 1.38 5.34 11.70
C ALA A 89 0.45 6.21 10.84
N LEU A 90 -0.86 6.01 10.95
CA LEU A 90 -1.86 6.82 10.26
C LEU A 90 -1.79 8.29 10.71
N ALA A 91 -1.70 8.53 12.01
CA ALA A 91 -1.60 9.88 12.57
C ALA A 91 -0.36 10.63 12.06
N GLU A 92 0.76 9.93 11.89
CA GLU A 92 2.00 10.51 11.34
C GLU A 92 1.84 10.95 9.88
N ILE A 93 1.02 10.27 9.10
CA ILE A 93 0.78 10.60 7.70
C ILE A 93 -0.20 11.77 7.57
N LEU A 94 -1.21 11.78 8.41
CA LEU A 94 -2.22 12.83 8.42
C LEU A 94 -1.69 14.09 9.09
#